data_2f112a6b676102edad34e3fc96713d6d
#
_entry.id   2f112a6b676102edad34e3fc96713d6d
#
_cell.length_a   1.000
_cell.length_b   1.000
_cell.length_c   1.000
_cell.angle_alpha   90.00
_cell.angle_beta   90.00
_cell.angle_gamma   90.00
#
_symmetry.space_group_name_H-M   'P 1'
#
loop_
_entity.id
_entity.type
_entity.pdbx_description
1 polymer ?
#
loop_
_entity_poly.entity_id
_entity_poly.type
_entity_poly.pdbx_seq_one_letter_code
_entity_poly.pdbx_strand_id
1 'polypeptide(L)'
;MDIKLEKKKGIRRKHIPYIAGGALFLSLLGWIIFGDHSSTLKIDARGISIGTAKKDLFNDFVRQDGQVQPITVVQISSLEGGIVEEKVVEEGAQVRKGDAIVRLSNPQLDLSILTSEAHLTEQTNILRNVQIQLQQQKLANENERLQIELDMTRSKRAYNQYKELFDESLISKEDFLKAQEDFGLAVKKHSLITERIRQDSVYRSIQVDQMEDGLASMMENLRLVRQRKENLTVRSQINGELGLLDVVLGQNISAGQKIGQVNDLSDYKIEALIDEHYIDRVRTGLNATFERQGVNYGLTVRKVFPEVREGKFRTEFVFTGERPGNIRSGQTYYISIELGQPTEGIIIPKGTFFQSTGGNWIFVLDADGKKAYRRAIRIGRQNPQYYEVLEGLEDGEKVIVSSYESYKDNQVLILD
;
A
#
# COMPACT_ATOMS: atom_id res chain seq x y z
N MET A 1 114.27 -17.92 49.79
CA MET A 1 114.24 -17.01 48.68
C MET A 1 113.25 -17.52 47.65
N ASP A 2 112.05 -16.97 47.67
CA ASP A 2 110.95 -17.42 46.79
C ASP A 2 110.89 -16.52 45.55
N ILE A 3 111.07 -17.10 44.41
CA ILE A 3 110.86 -16.40 43.09
C ILE A 3 109.44 -16.67 42.61
N LYS A 4 108.63 -15.54 42.54
CA LYS A 4 107.31 -15.56 41.95
C LYS A 4 107.41 -15.65 40.44
N LEU A 5 106.88 -16.69 39.88
CA LEU A 5 106.67 -16.84 38.43
C LEU A 5 105.43 -16.08 37.97
N GLU A 6 105.53 -15.08 37.09
CA GLU A 6 104.49 -14.35 36.45
C GLU A 6 103.72 -15.25 35.45
N LYS A 7 102.42 -15.39 35.62
CA LYS A 7 101.52 -16.08 34.67
C LYS A 7 101.23 -15.13 33.48
N LYS A 8 101.80 -15.43 32.33
CA LYS A 8 101.34 -14.79 31.07
C LYS A 8 99.90 -15.12 30.77
N LYS A 9 99.03 -14.10 30.89
CA LYS A 9 97.62 -14.13 30.35
C LYS A 9 97.70 -13.86 28.87
N GLY A 10 97.66 -14.87 28.03
CA GLY A 10 97.59 -14.78 26.59
C GLY A 10 96.74 -15.92 26.06
N ILE A 11 95.84 -15.57 25.10
CA ILE A 11 94.98 -16.58 24.43
C ILE A 11 95.90 -17.57 23.73
N ARG A 12 95.84 -18.84 24.10
CA ARG A 12 96.63 -19.90 23.48
C ARG A 12 96.17 -20.07 22.00
N ARG A 13 97.15 -20.14 21.09
CA ARG A 13 96.88 -20.32 19.61
C ARG A 13 95.93 -21.42 19.26
N LYS A 14 95.69 -22.42 20.10
CA LYS A 14 94.70 -23.50 19.94
C LYS A 14 93.24 -23.05 20.07
N HIS A 15 92.95 -21.90 20.73
CA HIS A 15 91.60 -21.41 20.92
C HIS A 15 91.19 -20.35 19.88
N ILE A 16 92.12 -19.84 19.06
CA ILE A 16 91.87 -18.86 18.00
C ILE A 16 90.80 -19.35 17.02
N PRO A 17 90.85 -20.60 16.47
CA PRO A 17 89.82 -21.05 15.54
C PRO A 17 88.42 -21.18 16.19
N TYR A 18 88.32 -21.47 17.48
CA TYR A 18 87.03 -21.56 18.18
C TYR A 18 86.47 -20.16 18.48
N ILE A 19 87.34 -19.18 18.79
CA ILE A 19 86.87 -17.80 18.96
C ILE A 19 86.50 -17.16 17.63
N ALA A 20 87.23 -17.44 16.55
CA ALA A 20 86.91 -16.98 15.21
C ALA A 20 85.60 -17.61 14.72
N GLY A 21 85.37 -18.92 14.96
CA GLY A 21 84.10 -19.62 14.66
C GLY A 21 82.89 -19.07 15.46
N GLY A 22 83.15 -18.78 16.76
CA GLY A 22 82.10 -18.14 17.60
C GLY A 22 81.74 -16.70 17.16
N ALA A 23 82.78 -15.92 16.79
CA ALA A 23 82.59 -14.54 16.26
C ALA A 23 81.80 -14.57 14.90
N LEU A 24 82.15 -15.52 14.03
CA LEU A 24 81.52 -15.68 12.73
C LEU A 24 80.04 -16.16 12.91
N PHE A 25 79.83 -17.07 13.87
CA PHE A 25 78.43 -17.53 14.22
C PHE A 25 77.63 -16.39 14.85
N LEU A 26 78.16 -15.60 15.75
CA LEU A 26 77.48 -14.43 16.32
C LEU A 26 77.21 -13.35 15.26
N SER A 27 78.18 -13.13 14.31
CA SER A 27 77.96 -12.23 13.18
C SER A 27 76.88 -12.71 12.26
N LEU A 28 76.75 -14.02 12.00
CA LEU A 28 75.75 -14.62 11.16
C LEU A 28 74.37 -14.62 11.86
N LEU A 29 74.38 -14.84 13.20
CA LEU A 29 73.19 -14.69 14.04
C LEU A 29 72.73 -13.22 14.09
N GLY A 30 73.64 -12.28 14.22
CA GLY A 30 73.34 -10.87 14.13
C GLY A 30 72.78 -10.47 12.76
N TRP A 31 73.32 -11.01 11.66
CA TRP A 31 72.85 -10.75 10.33
C TRP A 31 71.42 -11.39 10.10
N ILE A 32 71.16 -12.56 10.68
CA ILE A 32 69.82 -13.18 10.63
C ILE A 32 68.80 -12.41 11.51
N ILE A 33 69.23 -11.90 12.69
CA ILE A 33 68.28 -11.24 13.63
C ILE A 33 68.04 -9.77 13.25
N PHE A 34 69.12 -9.07 12.77
CA PHE A 34 69.07 -7.64 12.44
C PHE A 34 69.09 -7.35 10.94
N GLY A 35 69.25 -8.38 10.09
CA GLY A 35 69.15 -8.22 8.64
C GLY A 35 67.75 -7.85 8.26
N ASP A 36 67.55 -6.79 7.51
CA ASP A 36 66.23 -6.40 6.95
C ASP A 36 65.85 -7.40 5.88
N HIS A 37 64.97 -8.32 6.25
CA HIS A 37 64.42 -9.38 5.41
C HIS A 37 63.15 -8.93 4.72
N SER A 38 62.89 -7.60 4.60
CA SER A 38 61.73 -7.08 3.94
C SER A 38 61.72 -7.52 2.46
N SER A 39 60.69 -8.32 2.08
CA SER A 39 60.47 -8.72 0.70
C SER A 39 60.20 -7.47 -0.14
N THR A 40 61.06 -7.17 -1.12
CA THR A 40 60.98 -5.99 -1.99
C THR A 40 60.56 -6.39 -3.38
N LEU A 41 59.67 -5.65 -4.01
CA LEU A 41 59.21 -5.81 -5.40
C LEU A 41 59.40 -4.50 -6.16
N LYS A 42 60.01 -4.55 -7.34
CA LYS A 42 60.07 -3.40 -8.26
C LYS A 42 58.81 -3.38 -9.12
N ILE A 43 58.16 -2.21 -9.19
CA ILE A 43 56.94 -2.01 -9.98
C ILE A 43 57.06 -0.74 -10.83
N ASP A 44 56.39 -0.74 -12.01
CA ASP A 44 56.29 0.44 -12.88
C ASP A 44 55.28 1.44 -12.29
N ALA A 45 55.73 2.65 -12.01
CA ALA A 45 54.92 3.73 -11.45
C ALA A 45 53.74 4.13 -12.37
N ARG A 46 53.79 3.86 -13.66
CA ARG A 46 52.73 4.18 -14.63
C ARG A 46 51.50 3.28 -14.50
N GLY A 47 51.63 2.10 -13.88
CA GLY A 47 50.57 1.14 -13.70
C GLY A 47 49.79 1.29 -12.38
N ILE A 48 50.10 2.26 -11.54
CA ILE A 48 49.49 2.42 -10.23
C ILE A 48 48.64 3.69 -10.15
N SER A 49 47.56 3.62 -9.39
CA SER A 49 46.75 4.78 -9.01
C SER A 49 47.10 5.18 -7.59
N ILE A 50 47.50 6.44 -7.43
CA ILE A 50 47.85 7.03 -6.12
C ILE A 50 46.71 7.89 -5.64
N GLY A 51 46.19 7.63 -4.45
CA GLY A 51 45.27 8.47 -3.70
C GLY A 51 46.01 9.26 -2.62
N THR A 52 45.44 10.35 -2.14
CA THR A 52 45.91 11.09 -1.00
C THR A 52 44.94 10.93 0.15
N ALA A 53 45.46 10.55 1.32
CA ALA A 53 44.69 10.58 2.55
C ALA A 53 44.46 12.05 2.94
N LYS A 54 43.19 12.44 3.14
CA LYS A 54 42.84 13.82 3.49
C LYS A 54 41.97 13.83 4.73
N LYS A 55 42.22 14.77 5.62
CA LYS A 55 41.30 15.08 6.70
C LYS A 55 40.20 15.96 6.14
N ASP A 56 38.99 15.39 5.97
CA ASP A 56 37.84 16.07 5.39
C ASP A 56 36.54 15.54 6.02
N LEU A 57 35.43 16.17 5.67
CA LEU A 57 34.09 15.71 6.08
C LEU A 57 33.72 14.43 5.34
N PHE A 58 33.60 13.34 6.07
CA PHE A 58 33.05 12.10 5.52
C PHE A 58 31.55 12.19 5.49
N ASN A 59 30.97 12.26 4.28
CA ASN A 59 29.53 12.19 4.05
C ASN A 59 29.12 10.73 3.87
N ASP A 60 28.35 10.23 4.82
CA ASP A 60 27.85 8.85 4.78
C ASP A 60 26.54 8.80 3.96
N PHE A 61 26.62 8.37 2.73
CA PHE A 61 25.47 8.26 1.84
C PHE A 61 25.54 7.01 0.98
N VAL A 62 24.35 6.54 0.58
CA VAL A 62 24.18 5.47 -0.41
C VAL A 62 23.50 6.02 -1.64
N ARG A 63 23.96 5.58 -2.81
CA ARG A 63 23.36 5.96 -4.10
C ARG A 63 22.53 4.80 -4.65
N GLN A 64 21.28 5.08 -4.99
CA GLN A 64 20.34 4.09 -5.50
C GLN A 64 19.49 4.68 -6.65
N ASP A 65 19.06 3.81 -7.53
CA ASP A 65 18.12 4.17 -8.60
C ASP A 65 16.72 4.31 -8.02
N GLY A 66 16.09 5.44 -8.27
CA GLY A 66 14.71 5.70 -7.87
C GLY A 66 13.84 6.04 -9.05
N GLN A 67 12.66 5.41 -9.12
CA GLN A 67 11.70 5.64 -10.18
C GLN A 67 10.59 6.58 -9.71
N VAL A 68 10.31 7.60 -10.51
CA VAL A 68 9.20 8.52 -10.29
C VAL A 68 7.87 7.81 -10.48
N GLN A 69 6.99 7.96 -9.53
CA GLN A 69 5.63 7.44 -9.56
C GLN A 69 4.62 8.52 -9.18
N PRO A 70 3.36 8.43 -9.65
CA PRO A 70 2.29 9.28 -9.14
C PRO A 70 2.15 9.11 -7.64
N ILE A 71 1.70 10.14 -6.93
CA ILE A 71 1.49 10.06 -5.48
C ILE A 71 0.45 8.99 -5.13
N THR A 72 -0.59 8.87 -5.95
CA THR A 72 -1.64 7.86 -5.80
C THR A 72 -1.98 7.25 -7.16
N VAL A 73 -2.15 5.94 -7.17
CA VAL A 73 -2.65 5.18 -8.32
C VAL A 73 -3.92 4.46 -7.88
N VAL A 74 -5.04 4.74 -8.54
CA VAL A 74 -6.32 4.06 -8.29
C VAL A 74 -6.60 3.11 -9.44
N GLN A 75 -6.78 1.84 -9.11
CA GLN A 75 -7.16 0.83 -10.09
C GLN A 75 -8.65 0.95 -10.43
N ILE A 76 -8.95 0.84 -11.72
CA ILE A 76 -10.30 0.81 -12.26
C ILE A 76 -10.67 -0.66 -12.49
N SER A 77 -11.73 -1.10 -11.82
CA SER A 77 -12.32 -2.42 -12.03
C SER A 77 -13.79 -2.29 -12.40
N SER A 78 -14.28 -3.16 -13.24
CA SER A 78 -15.70 -3.21 -13.57
C SER A 78 -16.50 -3.79 -12.39
N LEU A 79 -17.55 -3.13 -11.96
CA LEU A 79 -18.45 -3.65 -10.92
C LEU A 79 -19.41 -4.71 -11.45
N GLU A 80 -19.79 -4.62 -12.74
CA GLU A 80 -20.68 -5.57 -13.43
C GLU A 80 -20.00 -6.16 -14.65
N GLY A 81 -20.37 -7.39 -15.00
CA GLY A 81 -19.89 -8.02 -16.23
C GLY A 81 -20.65 -7.52 -17.45
N GLY A 82 -19.95 -7.43 -18.58
CA GLY A 82 -20.55 -7.02 -19.85
C GLY A 82 -19.55 -6.97 -21.00
N ILE A 83 -20.05 -6.66 -22.18
CA ILE A 83 -19.26 -6.50 -23.40
C ILE A 83 -18.91 -5.02 -23.55
N VAL A 84 -17.64 -4.70 -23.84
CA VAL A 84 -17.19 -3.34 -24.11
C VAL A 84 -17.88 -2.79 -25.35
N GLU A 85 -18.77 -1.83 -25.17
CA GLU A 85 -19.52 -1.16 -26.23
C GLU A 85 -18.78 0.07 -26.73
N GLU A 86 -18.21 0.88 -25.80
CA GLU A 86 -17.57 2.13 -26.11
C GLU A 86 -16.41 2.43 -25.13
N LYS A 87 -15.28 2.87 -25.67
CA LYS A 87 -14.21 3.52 -24.92
C LYS A 87 -14.45 5.03 -25.00
N VAL A 88 -14.90 5.63 -23.91
CA VAL A 88 -15.28 7.06 -23.88
C VAL A 88 -14.05 7.95 -23.82
N VAL A 89 -12.97 7.45 -23.20
CA VAL A 89 -11.73 8.18 -22.95
C VAL A 89 -10.55 7.30 -23.35
N GLU A 90 -9.54 7.89 -23.97
CA GLU A 90 -8.29 7.21 -24.33
C GLU A 90 -7.22 7.36 -23.24
N GLU A 91 -6.21 6.47 -23.28
CA GLU A 91 -5.04 6.55 -22.39
C GLU A 91 -4.33 7.89 -22.50
N GLY A 92 -3.84 8.40 -21.38
CA GLY A 92 -3.17 9.71 -21.28
C GLY A 92 -4.13 10.91 -21.16
N ALA A 93 -5.44 10.71 -21.25
CA ALA A 93 -6.41 11.80 -21.10
C ALA A 93 -6.64 12.16 -19.62
N GLN A 94 -6.89 13.46 -19.37
CA GLN A 94 -7.29 13.95 -18.06
C GLN A 94 -8.75 13.63 -17.79
N VAL A 95 -9.01 13.02 -16.64
CA VAL A 95 -10.35 12.63 -16.19
C VAL A 95 -10.67 13.25 -14.83
N ARG A 96 -11.92 13.57 -14.61
CA ARG A 96 -12.46 14.02 -13.33
C ARG A 96 -13.19 12.87 -12.64
N LYS A 97 -13.31 12.96 -11.33
CA LYS A 97 -14.15 12.04 -10.56
C LYS A 97 -15.58 12.02 -11.10
N GLY A 98 -16.07 10.86 -11.48
CA GLY A 98 -17.39 10.65 -12.06
C GLY A 98 -17.41 10.58 -13.59
N ASP A 99 -16.35 10.98 -14.29
CA ASP A 99 -16.28 10.89 -15.75
C ASP A 99 -16.35 9.43 -16.20
N ALA A 100 -17.14 9.16 -17.24
CA ALA A 100 -17.24 7.83 -17.84
C ALA A 100 -15.95 7.51 -18.60
N ILE A 101 -15.41 6.31 -18.39
CA ILE A 101 -14.19 5.82 -19.06
C ILE A 101 -14.54 4.77 -20.09
N VAL A 102 -15.36 3.78 -19.70
CA VAL A 102 -15.81 2.67 -20.55
C VAL A 102 -17.28 2.45 -20.34
N ARG A 103 -18.03 2.18 -21.42
CA ARG A 103 -19.40 1.68 -21.36
C ARG A 103 -19.42 0.22 -21.72
N LEU A 104 -20.11 -0.55 -20.90
CA LEU A 104 -20.36 -1.95 -21.11
C LEU A 104 -21.82 -2.16 -21.48
N SER A 105 -22.10 -3.16 -22.28
CA SER A 105 -23.46 -3.64 -22.62
C SER A 105 -23.68 -5.01 -21.97
N ASN A 106 -24.84 -5.21 -21.35
CA ASN A 106 -25.24 -6.49 -20.78
C ASN A 106 -26.72 -6.77 -21.07
N PRO A 107 -27.03 -7.47 -22.18
CA PRO A 107 -28.40 -7.78 -22.56
C PRO A 107 -29.17 -8.60 -21.51
N GLN A 108 -28.50 -9.43 -20.74
CA GLN A 108 -29.13 -10.22 -19.67
C GLN A 108 -29.65 -9.33 -18.54
N LEU A 109 -28.90 -8.26 -18.23
CA LEU A 109 -29.32 -7.28 -17.22
C LEU A 109 -30.51 -6.44 -17.73
N ASP A 110 -30.51 -6.07 -19.01
CA ASP A 110 -31.65 -5.38 -19.62
C ASP A 110 -32.90 -6.24 -19.58
N LEU A 111 -32.84 -7.54 -19.89
CA LEU A 111 -33.93 -8.50 -19.72
C LEU A 111 -34.37 -8.58 -18.26
N SER A 112 -33.47 -8.59 -17.30
CA SER A 112 -33.83 -8.64 -15.87
C SER A 112 -34.60 -7.39 -15.44
N ILE A 113 -34.28 -6.23 -15.97
CA ILE A 113 -35.01 -4.97 -15.73
C ILE A 113 -36.42 -5.08 -16.30
N LEU A 114 -36.57 -5.46 -17.59
CA LEU A 114 -37.87 -5.60 -18.23
C LEU A 114 -38.75 -6.59 -17.50
N THR A 115 -38.21 -7.72 -17.06
CA THR A 115 -38.94 -8.73 -16.30
C THR A 115 -39.41 -8.18 -14.95
N SER A 116 -38.55 -7.48 -14.23
CA SER A 116 -38.89 -6.86 -12.95
C SER A 116 -39.94 -5.75 -13.10
N GLU A 117 -39.88 -4.97 -14.16
CA GLU A 117 -40.88 -3.94 -14.49
C GLU A 117 -42.25 -4.57 -14.85
N ALA A 118 -42.25 -5.68 -15.61
CA ALA A 118 -43.47 -6.41 -15.94
C ALA A 118 -44.14 -6.98 -14.67
N HIS A 119 -43.36 -7.61 -13.79
CA HIS A 119 -43.89 -8.13 -12.52
C HIS A 119 -44.42 -7.03 -11.60
N LEU A 120 -43.71 -5.89 -11.52
CA LEU A 120 -44.19 -4.73 -10.77
C LEU A 120 -45.55 -4.23 -11.30
N THR A 121 -45.68 -4.13 -12.62
CA THR A 121 -46.89 -3.69 -13.28
C THR A 121 -48.06 -4.66 -13.01
N GLU A 122 -47.80 -5.96 -13.12
CA GLU A 122 -48.79 -7.02 -12.83
C GLU A 122 -49.28 -6.92 -11.38
N GLN A 123 -48.37 -6.85 -10.41
CA GLN A 123 -48.73 -6.74 -8.98
C GLN A 123 -49.49 -5.46 -8.67
N THR A 124 -49.11 -4.35 -9.31
CA THR A 124 -49.83 -3.07 -9.17
C THR A 124 -51.28 -3.19 -9.68
N ASN A 125 -51.51 -3.88 -10.81
CA ASN A 125 -52.86 -4.12 -11.34
C ASN A 125 -53.68 -5.05 -10.43
N ILE A 126 -53.04 -6.10 -9.86
CA ILE A 126 -53.68 -7.00 -8.89
C ILE A 126 -54.13 -6.21 -7.65
N LEU A 127 -53.20 -5.39 -7.07
CA LEU A 127 -53.54 -4.53 -5.92
C LEU A 127 -54.74 -3.61 -6.23
N ARG A 128 -54.73 -2.96 -7.39
CA ARG A 128 -55.83 -2.08 -7.82
C ARG A 128 -57.16 -2.84 -7.90
N ASN A 129 -57.17 -4.03 -8.50
CA ASN A 129 -58.37 -4.87 -8.61
C ASN A 129 -58.87 -5.30 -7.23
N VAL A 130 -57.99 -5.71 -6.33
CA VAL A 130 -58.32 -6.04 -4.95
C VAL A 130 -58.91 -4.82 -4.22
N GLN A 131 -58.31 -3.64 -4.36
CA GLN A 131 -58.85 -2.42 -3.74
C GLN A 131 -60.25 -2.09 -4.24
N ILE A 132 -60.52 -2.23 -5.55
CA ILE A 132 -61.88 -2.05 -6.13
C ILE A 132 -62.87 -3.07 -5.54
N GLN A 133 -62.51 -4.36 -5.49
CA GLN A 133 -63.33 -5.42 -4.91
C GLN A 133 -63.64 -5.17 -3.42
N LEU A 134 -62.64 -4.78 -2.64
CA LEU A 134 -62.80 -4.45 -1.22
C LEU A 134 -63.68 -3.22 -1.01
N GLN A 135 -63.64 -2.24 -1.92
CA GLN A 135 -64.55 -1.08 -1.87
C GLN A 135 -65.97 -1.47 -2.17
N GLN A 136 -66.23 -2.35 -3.17
CA GLN A 136 -67.55 -2.88 -3.46
C GLN A 136 -68.15 -3.67 -2.28
N GLN A 137 -67.30 -4.52 -1.64
CA GLN A 137 -67.72 -5.28 -0.44
C GLN A 137 -68.05 -4.36 0.73
N LYS A 138 -67.28 -3.28 0.92
CA LYS A 138 -67.56 -2.25 1.96
C LYS A 138 -68.93 -1.62 1.74
N LEU A 139 -69.26 -1.23 0.50
CA LEU A 139 -70.54 -0.63 0.16
C LEU A 139 -71.69 -1.63 0.37
N ALA A 140 -71.55 -2.92 0.01
CA ALA A 140 -72.51 -3.95 0.25
C ALA A 140 -72.79 -4.18 1.74
N ASN A 141 -71.73 -4.28 2.54
CA ASN A 141 -71.85 -4.41 4.02
C ASN A 141 -72.55 -3.21 4.65
N GLU A 142 -72.31 -2.00 4.17
CA GLU A 142 -72.86 -0.75 4.68
C GLU A 142 -74.38 -0.73 4.34
N ASN A 143 -74.84 -1.15 3.13
CA ASN A 143 -76.24 -1.27 2.76
C ASN A 143 -76.93 -2.29 3.64
N GLU A 144 -76.34 -3.46 3.89
CA GLU A 144 -76.96 -4.49 4.77
C GLU A 144 -77.05 -3.93 6.23
N ARG A 145 -76.09 -3.23 6.73
CA ARG A 145 -76.11 -2.56 8.06
C ARG A 145 -77.31 -1.60 8.16
N LEU A 146 -77.48 -0.73 7.16
CA LEU A 146 -78.58 0.23 7.11
C LEU A 146 -79.98 -0.45 7.11
N GLN A 147 -80.14 -1.56 6.38
CA GLN A 147 -81.38 -2.33 6.41
C GLN A 147 -81.69 -2.92 7.78
N ILE A 148 -80.65 -3.56 8.41
CA ILE A 148 -80.81 -4.14 9.75
C ILE A 148 -81.05 -3.04 10.81
N GLU A 149 -80.47 -1.87 10.69
CA GLU A 149 -80.68 -0.72 11.57
C GLU A 149 -82.11 -0.18 11.45
N LEU A 150 -82.68 -0.12 10.22
CA LEU A 150 -84.05 0.23 9.98
C LEU A 150 -85.01 -0.78 10.61
N ASP A 151 -84.77 -2.10 10.43
CA ASP A 151 -85.59 -3.16 11.01
C ASP A 151 -85.56 -3.14 12.55
N MET A 152 -84.34 -2.92 13.15
CA MET A 152 -84.20 -2.73 14.59
C MET A 152 -85.01 -1.53 15.11
N THR A 153 -84.97 -0.41 14.38
CA THR A 153 -85.75 0.78 14.72
C THR A 153 -87.26 0.56 14.67
N ARG A 154 -87.72 -0.18 13.66
CA ARG A 154 -89.17 -0.58 13.51
C ARG A 154 -89.60 -1.51 14.64
N SER A 155 -88.84 -2.57 14.92
CA SER A 155 -89.07 -3.51 16.01
C SER A 155 -89.09 -2.87 17.36
N LYS A 156 -88.13 -1.93 17.60
CA LYS A 156 -88.05 -1.12 18.83
C LYS A 156 -89.30 -0.29 19.04
N ARG A 157 -89.79 0.34 17.99
CA ARG A 157 -91.00 1.16 18.02
C ARG A 157 -92.20 0.28 18.32
N ALA A 158 -92.37 -0.88 17.65
CA ALA A 158 -93.42 -1.82 17.94
C ALA A 158 -93.36 -2.34 19.39
N TYR A 159 -92.20 -2.80 19.84
CA TYR A 159 -92.03 -3.23 21.23
C TYR A 159 -92.44 -2.15 22.26
N ASN A 160 -92.07 -0.91 22.07
CA ASN A 160 -92.41 0.19 23.00
C ASN A 160 -93.97 0.39 22.99
N GLN A 161 -94.61 0.39 21.82
CA GLN A 161 -96.06 0.51 21.71
C GLN A 161 -96.80 -0.66 22.35
N TYR A 162 -96.35 -1.91 22.10
CA TYR A 162 -96.95 -3.10 22.70
C TYR A 162 -96.69 -3.15 24.21
N LYS A 163 -95.59 -2.64 24.69
CA LYS A 163 -95.31 -2.51 26.13
C LYS A 163 -96.27 -1.57 26.81
N GLU A 164 -96.55 -0.40 26.27
CA GLU A 164 -97.50 0.57 26.81
C GLU A 164 -98.92 -0.04 26.84
N LEU A 165 -99.40 -0.68 25.75
CA LEU A 165 -100.67 -1.33 25.69
C LEU A 165 -100.79 -2.53 26.64
N PHE A 166 -99.78 -3.30 26.87
CA PHE A 166 -99.75 -4.37 27.85
C PHE A 166 -99.76 -3.86 29.30
N ASP A 167 -99.10 -2.83 29.61
CA ASP A 167 -99.13 -2.18 30.90
C ASP A 167 -100.46 -1.60 31.23
N GLU A 168 -101.30 -1.19 30.21
CA GLU A 168 -102.66 -0.79 30.28
C GLU A 168 -103.65 -1.96 30.24
N SER A 169 -103.17 -3.23 30.13
CA SER A 169 -104.00 -4.45 30.02
C SER A 169 -104.87 -4.53 28.77
N LEU A 170 -104.44 -3.85 27.67
CA LEU A 170 -105.28 -3.77 26.41
C LEU A 170 -104.87 -4.86 25.36
N ILE A 171 -103.79 -5.62 25.61
CA ILE A 171 -103.33 -6.71 24.71
C ILE A 171 -103.02 -7.98 25.48
N SER A 172 -102.84 -9.10 24.75
CA SER A 172 -102.48 -10.39 25.33
C SER A 172 -101.02 -10.44 25.68
N LYS A 173 -100.67 -11.27 26.70
CA LYS A 173 -99.29 -11.53 27.05
C LYS A 173 -98.45 -12.11 25.89
N GLU A 174 -99.08 -12.91 25.07
CA GLU A 174 -98.49 -13.54 23.89
C GLU A 174 -98.04 -12.50 22.86
N ASP A 175 -98.90 -11.52 22.55
CA ASP A 175 -98.56 -10.41 21.63
C ASP A 175 -97.42 -9.56 22.12
N PHE A 176 -97.36 -9.25 23.42
CA PHE A 176 -96.21 -8.55 24.03
C PHE A 176 -94.94 -9.34 23.96
N LEU A 177 -94.93 -10.65 24.35
CA LEU A 177 -93.78 -11.50 24.27
C LEU A 177 -93.21 -11.62 22.84
N LYS A 178 -94.10 -11.76 21.83
CA LYS A 178 -93.70 -11.78 20.42
C LYS A 178 -92.98 -10.47 20.02
N ALA A 179 -93.55 -9.30 20.38
CA ALA A 179 -92.85 -8.02 20.08
C ALA A 179 -91.51 -7.87 20.80
N GLN A 180 -91.40 -8.41 22.03
CA GLN A 180 -90.16 -8.45 22.79
C GLN A 180 -89.07 -9.36 22.13
N GLU A 181 -89.46 -10.54 21.66
CA GLU A 181 -88.62 -11.50 20.98
C GLU A 181 -88.13 -10.90 19.65
N ASP A 182 -89.05 -10.34 18.83
CA ASP A 182 -88.71 -9.69 17.56
C ASP A 182 -87.74 -8.54 17.74
N PHE A 183 -87.89 -7.67 18.76
CA PHE A 183 -86.92 -6.63 19.06
C PHE A 183 -85.61 -7.20 19.57
N GLY A 184 -85.63 -8.24 20.43
CA GLY A 184 -84.42 -8.93 20.92
C GLY A 184 -83.65 -9.57 19.77
N LEU A 185 -84.28 -10.16 18.79
CA LEU A 185 -83.71 -10.72 17.57
C LEU A 185 -83.06 -9.60 16.72
N ALA A 186 -83.77 -8.48 16.50
CA ALA A 186 -83.27 -7.35 15.73
C ALA A 186 -82.04 -6.73 16.35
N VAL A 187 -82.00 -6.60 17.68
CA VAL A 187 -80.75 -6.12 18.41
C VAL A 187 -79.61 -7.07 18.21
N LYS A 188 -79.80 -8.39 18.30
CA LYS A 188 -78.77 -9.39 18.06
C LYS A 188 -78.25 -9.33 16.62
N LYS A 189 -79.14 -9.21 15.63
CA LYS A 189 -78.73 -9.04 14.22
C LYS A 189 -77.90 -7.79 14.02
N HIS A 190 -78.31 -6.67 14.60
CA HIS A 190 -77.51 -5.42 14.52
C HIS A 190 -76.14 -5.54 15.14
N SER A 191 -76.00 -6.20 16.32
CA SER A 191 -74.73 -6.42 16.93
C SER A 191 -73.81 -7.31 16.09
N LEU A 192 -74.34 -8.37 15.48
CA LEU A 192 -73.61 -9.29 14.60
C LEU A 192 -73.09 -8.60 13.32
N ILE A 193 -73.96 -7.79 12.65
CA ILE A 193 -73.46 -7.07 11.44
C ILE A 193 -72.42 -6.04 11.79
N THR A 194 -72.55 -5.37 12.91
CA THR A 194 -71.58 -4.39 13.35
C THR A 194 -70.20 -5.05 13.63
N GLU A 195 -70.19 -6.21 14.31
CA GLU A 195 -68.97 -6.96 14.59
C GLU A 195 -68.37 -7.54 13.29
N ARG A 196 -69.21 -8.05 12.38
CA ARG A 196 -68.71 -8.50 11.06
C ARG A 196 -68.04 -7.39 10.27
N ILE A 197 -68.64 -6.19 10.23
CA ILE A 197 -68.02 -5.04 9.54
C ILE A 197 -66.70 -4.64 10.18
N ARG A 198 -66.62 -4.69 11.50
CA ARG A 198 -65.38 -4.40 12.24
C ARG A 198 -64.26 -5.39 11.88
N GLN A 199 -64.59 -6.69 11.89
CA GLN A 199 -63.61 -7.74 11.53
C GLN A 199 -63.20 -7.63 10.05
N ASP A 200 -64.16 -7.46 9.14
CA ASP A 200 -63.88 -7.26 7.70
C ASP A 200 -62.97 -6.03 7.46
N SER A 201 -63.13 -4.97 8.24
CA SER A 201 -62.28 -3.78 8.13
C SER A 201 -60.82 -4.08 8.53
N VAL A 202 -60.63 -4.85 9.61
CA VAL A 202 -59.30 -5.27 10.06
C VAL A 202 -58.62 -6.20 9.03
N TYR A 203 -59.35 -7.22 8.55
CA TYR A 203 -58.81 -8.13 7.53
C TYR A 203 -58.43 -7.42 6.23
N ARG A 204 -59.26 -6.47 5.79
CA ARG A 204 -58.99 -5.65 4.61
C ARG A 204 -57.72 -4.82 4.77
N SER A 205 -57.56 -4.15 5.94
CA SER A 205 -56.34 -3.38 6.23
C SER A 205 -55.10 -4.27 6.13
N ILE A 206 -55.13 -5.41 6.83
CA ILE A 206 -53.99 -6.35 6.82
C ILE A 206 -53.69 -6.84 5.40
N GLN A 207 -54.73 -7.18 4.60
CA GLN A 207 -54.55 -7.65 3.23
C GLN A 207 -53.93 -6.58 2.32
N VAL A 208 -54.41 -5.34 2.41
CA VAL A 208 -53.87 -4.22 1.62
C VAL A 208 -52.43 -3.90 2.07
N ASP A 209 -52.20 -3.81 3.37
CA ASP A 209 -50.84 -3.54 3.94
C ASP A 209 -49.85 -4.60 3.46
N GLN A 210 -50.17 -5.89 3.50
CA GLN A 210 -49.30 -6.97 3.01
C GLN A 210 -49.01 -6.85 1.50
N MET A 211 -49.98 -6.44 0.70
CA MET A 211 -49.80 -6.25 -0.74
C MET A 211 -48.92 -5.00 -1.03
N GLU A 212 -49.12 -3.92 -0.28
CA GLU A 212 -48.31 -2.69 -0.39
C GLU A 212 -46.87 -2.95 0.04
N ASP A 213 -46.62 -3.69 1.12
CA ASP A 213 -45.27 -4.12 1.54
C ASP A 213 -44.61 -4.99 0.47
N GLY A 214 -45.33 -5.92 -0.14
CA GLY A 214 -44.81 -6.72 -1.25
C GLY A 214 -44.46 -5.86 -2.45
N LEU A 215 -45.28 -4.86 -2.79
CA LEU A 215 -45.03 -3.92 -3.87
C LEU A 215 -43.79 -3.05 -3.59
N ALA A 216 -43.63 -2.54 -2.36
CA ALA A 216 -42.48 -1.78 -1.93
C ALA A 216 -41.18 -2.59 -2.08
N SER A 217 -41.21 -3.87 -1.72
CA SER A 217 -40.11 -4.80 -1.89
C SER A 217 -39.74 -5.01 -3.36
N MET A 218 -40.73 -5.12 -4.25
CA MET A 218 -40.49 -5.23 -5.70
C MET A 218 -39.93 -3.93 -6.29
N MET A 219 -40.38 -2.77 -5.84
CA MET A 219 -39.83 -1.47 -6.25
C MET A 219 -38.37 -1.33 -5.85
N GLU A 220 -38.03 -1.76 -4.64
CA GLU A 220 -36.63 -1.75 -4.18
C GLU A 220 -35.73 -2.71 -5.00
N ASN A 221 -36.29 -3.91 -5.30
CA ASN A 221 -35.54 -4.82 -6.19
C ASN A 221 -35.29 -4.20 -7.57
N LEU A 222 -36.32 -3.59 -8.19
CA LEU A 222 -36.15 -2.90 -9.48
C LEU A 222 -35.12 -1.76 -9.39
N ARG A 223 -35.10 -0.99 -8.28
CA ARG A 223 -34.14 0.06 -8.03
C ARG A 223 -32.71 -0.49 -8.02
N LEU A 224 -32.49 -1.62 -7.32
CA LEU A 224 -31.20 -2.29 -7.25
C LEU A 224 -30.73 -2.80 -8.63
N VAL A 225 -31.63 -3.40 -9.40
CA VAL A 225 -31.30 -3.88 -10.76
C VAL A 225 -30.96 -2.70 -11.68
N ARG A 226 -31.68 -1.59 -11.59
CA ARG A 226 -31.35 -0.36 -12.34
C ARG A 226 -29.99 0.22 -11.93
N GLN A 227 -29.66 0.21 -10.64
CA GLN A 227 -28.34 0.63 -10.15
C GLN A 227 -27.22 -0.23 -10.74
N ARG A 228 -27.43 -1.55 -10.86
CA ARG A 228 -26.48 -2.43 -11.54
C ARG A 228 -26.30 -2.04 -13.01
N LYS A 229 -27.35 -1.61 -13.70
CA LYS A 229 -27.25 -1.09 -15.07
C LYS A 229 -26.38 0.18 -15.13
N GLU A 230 -26.50 1.09 -14.17
CA GLU A 230 -25.64 2.28 -14.10
C GLU A 230 -24.17 1.90 -13.89
N ASN A 231 -23.87 0.81 -13.17
CA ASN A 231 -22.52 0.29 -12.95
C ASN A 231 -21.87 -0.28 -14.24
N LEU A 232 -22.64 -0.51 -15.33
CA LEU A 232 -22.08 -0.84 -16.64
C LEU A 232 -21.30 0.35 -17.24
N THR A 233 -21.55 1.57 -16.79
CA THR A 233 -20.71 2.71 -17.10
C THR A 233 -19.59 2.81 -16.06
N VAL A 234 -18.41 2.34 -16.41
CA VAL A 234 -17.23 2.44 -15.54
C VAL A 234 -16.74 3.86 -15.50
N ARG A 235 -16.65 4.43 -14.29
CA ARG A 235 -16.32 5.84 -14.06
C ARG A 235 -15.04 6.01 -13.25
N SER A 236 -14.35 7.14 -13.45
CA SER A 236 -13.21 7.52 -12.62
C SER A 236 -13.64 7.78 -11.18
N GLN A 237 -12.86 7.27 -10.22
CA GLN A 237 -13.09 7.50 -8.79
C GLN A 237 -12.36 8.74 -8.25
N ILE A 238 -11.33 9.22 -9.00
CA ILE A 238 -10.51 10.38 -8.64
C ILE A 238 -10.32 11.30 -9.84
N ASN A 239 -9.84 12.50 -9.57
CA ASN A 239 -9.30 13.37 -10.62
C ASN A 239 -7.87 12.92 -10.93
N GLY A 240 -7.50 12.87 -12.21
CA GLY A 240 -6.15 12.46 -12.61
C GLY A 240 -6.04 12.18 -14.09
N GLU A 241 -4.99 11.48 -14.47
CA GLU A 241 -4.74 11.04 -15.84
C GLU A 241 -5.01 9.54 -15.97
N LEU A 242 -5.73 9.14 -17.00
CA LEU A 242 -5.94 7.74 -17.33
C LEU A 242 -4.60 7.11 -17.77
N GLY A 243 -3.98 6.31 -16.90
CA GLY A 243 -2.65 5.76 -17.16
C GLY A 243 -2.70 4.58 -18.12
N LEU A 244 -3.33 3.49 -17.70
CA LEU A 244 -3.50 2.27 -18.50
C LEU A 244 -4.99 1.98 -18.65
N LEU A 245 -5.40 1.56 -19.84
CA LEU A 245 -6.75 1.07 -20.15
C LEU A 245 -6.66 -0.20 -21.00
N ASP A 246 -6.63 -1.35 -20.32
CA ASP A 246 -6.46 -2.67 -20.95
C ASP A 246 -7.82 -3.27 -21.32
N VAL A 247 -8.49 -2.66 -22.30
CA VAL A 247 -9.76 -3.16 -22.86
C VAL A 247 -9.84 -2.91 -24.36
N VAL A 248 -10.54 -3.82 -25.07
CA VAL A 248 -10.78 -3.72 -26.50
C VAL A 248 -12.29 -3.74 -26.77
N LEU A 249 -12.76 -2.98 -27.77
CA LEU A 249 -14.14 -2.98 -28.20
C LEU A 249 -14.61 -4.40 -28.54
N GLY A 250 -15.77 -4.79 -28.02
CA GLY A 250 -16.32 -6.14 -28.18
C GLY A 250 -15.76 -7.17 -27.20
N GLN A 251 -14.80 -6.82 -26.36
CA GLN A 251 -14.25 -7.72 -25.34
C GLN A 251 -15.28 -7.95 -24.23
N ASN A 252 -15.37 -9.21 -23.75
CA ASN A 252 -16.18 -9.54 -22.58
C ASN A 252 -15.39 -9.28 -21.30
N ILE A 253 -15.92 -8.47 -20.39
CA ILE A 253 -15.34 -8.11 -19.10
C ILE A 253 -16.16 -8.79 -18.00
N SER A 254 -15.47 -9.43 -17.08
CA SER A 254 -16.09 -10.03 -15.88
C SER A 254 -16.26 -9.01 -14.75
N ALA A 255 -17.24 -9.23 -13.89
CA ALA A 255 -17.38 -8.43 -12.67
C ALA A 255 -16.12 -8.57 -11.80
N GLY A 256 -15.61 -7.45 -11.28
CA GLY A 256 -14.37 -7.37 -10.48
C GLY A 256 -13.08 -7.35 -11.32
N GLN A 257 -13.14 -7.52 -12.64
CA GLN A 257 -11.97 -7.50 -13.50
C GLN A 257 -11.36 -6.09 -13.52
N LYS A 258 -10.04 -6.02 -13.28
CA LYS A 258 -9.27 -4.80 -13.48
C LYS A 258 -9.20 -4.48 -14.97
N ILE A 259 -9.54 -3.25 -15.33
CA ILE A 259 -9.57 -2.78 -16.72
C ILE A 259 -8.65 -1.60 -16.98
N GLY A 260 -8.13 -0.98 -15.92
CA GLY A 260 -7.23 0.17 -16.07
C GLY A 260 -6.79 0.77 -14.75
N GLN A 261 -6.21 1.96 -14.84
CA GLN A 261 -5.83 2.76 -13.67
C GLN A 261 -5.85 4.26 -13.96
N VAL A 262 -6.18 5.05 -12.94
CA VAL A 262 -6.06 6.52 -12.95
C VAL A 262 -4.94 6.93 -12.02
N ASN A 263 -4.05 7.75 -12.52
CA ASN A 263 -2.89 8.30 -11.82
C ASN A 263 -3.20 9.70 -11.32
N ASP A 264 -3.09 9.93 -10.02
CA ASP A 264 -3.12 11.27 -9.45
C ASP A 264 -1.75 11.93 -9.67
N LEU A 265 -1.69 12.89 -10.58
CA LEU A 265 -0.49 13.65 -10.91
C LEU A 265 -0.41 15.00 -10.19
N SER A 266 -1.23 15.22 -9.18
CA SER A 266 -1.15 16.43 -8.33
C SER A 266 0.22 16.53 -7.65
N ASP A 267 0.80 15.37 -7.30
CA ASP A 267 2.16 15.25 -6.77
C ASP A 267 2.81 13.94 -7.23
N TYR A 268 4.11 13.82 -6.99
CA TYR A 268 4.91 12.66 -7.33
C TYR A 268 5.67 12.15 -6.12
N LYS A 269 5.92 10.87 -6.11
CA LYS A 269 6.87 10.22 -5.21
C LYS A 269 7.95 9.54 -6.02
N ILE A 270 9.07 9.25 -5.39
CA ILE A 270 10.12 8.43 -5.98
C ILE A 270 10.19 7.14 -5.19
N GLU A 271 10.13 6.01 -5.86
CA GLU A 271 10.28 4.69 -5.26
C GLU A 271 11.66 4.14 -5.61
N ALA A 272 12.40 3.71 -4.61
CA ALA A 272 13.70 3.06 -4.78
C ALA A 272 13.74 1.70 -4.07
N LEU A 273 14.48 0.76 -4.69
CA LEU A 273 14.79 -0.54 -4.13
C LEU A 273 16.21 -0.47 -3.56
N ILE A 274 16.32 -0.51 -2.23
CA ILE A 274 17.57 -0.37 -1.50
C ILE A 274 18.02 -1.75 -1.02
N ASP A 275 19.34 -2.02 -1.09
CA ASP A 275 19.92 -3.27 -0.62
C ASP A 275 19.66 -3.50 0.89
N GLU A 276 19.34 -4.75 1.26
CA GLU A 276 18.97 -5.15 2.63
C GLU A 276 20.03 -4.78 3.67
N HIS A 277 21.28 -4.66 3.26
CA HIS A 277 22.39 -4.25 4.14
C HIS A 277 22.15 -2.88 4.82
N TYR A 278 21.30 -2.04 4.23
CA TYR A 278 20.98 -0.70 4.74
C TYR A 278 19.65 -0.63 5.51
N ILE A 279 18.94 -1.76 5.73
CA ILE A 279 17.60 -1.76 6.30
C ILE A 279 17.52 -1.15 7.72
N ASP A 280 18.54 -1.40 8.54
CA ASP A 280 18.62 -0.86 9.91
C ASP A 280 18.96 0.64 9.96
N ARG A 281 19.51 1.16 8.86
CA ARG A 281 20.03 2.53 8.76
C ARG A 281 19.08 3.46 8.04
N VAL A 282 18.32 2.97 7.07
CA VAL A 282 17.34 3.77 6.32
C VAL A 282 16.05 3.89 7.12
N ARG A 283 15.73 5.11 7.56
CA ARG A 283 14.56 5.41 8.38
C ARG A 283 13.74 6.53 7.77
N THR A 284 12.46 6.57 8.13
CA THR A 284 11.57 7.67 7.77
C THR A 284 12.12 9.00 8.27
N GLY A 285 12.08 10.03 7.43
CA GLY A 285 12.58 11.37 7.74
C GLY A 285 14.05 11.63 7.35
N LEU A 286 14.77 10.61 6.84
CA LEU A 286 16.12 10.85 6.30
C LEU A 286 16.04 11.71 5.04
N ASN A 287 17.04 12.59 4.89
CA ASN A 287 17.22 13.40 3.70
C ASN A 287 17.83 12.57 2.58
N ALA A 288 17.42 12.91 1.37
CA ALA A 288 18.04 12.42 0.17
C ALA A 288 18.08 13.54 -0.88
N THR A 289 18.94 13.41 -1.86
CA THR A 289 19.07 14.37 -2.94
C THR A 289 19.22 13.64 -4.27
N PHE A 290 18.79 14.27 -5.36
CA PHE A 290 19.15 13.83 -6.70
C PHE A 290 19.44 15.05 -7.57
N GLU A 291 20.30 14.85 -8.55
CA GLU A 291 20.69 15.90 -9.50
C GLU A 291 19.97 15.72 -10.82
N ARG A 292 19.45 16.83 -11.36
CA ARG A 292 18.90 16.91 -12.71
C ARG A 292 19.32 18.21 -13.39
N GLN A 293 20.03 18.09 -14.51
CA GLN A 293 20.50 19.24 -15.31
C GLN A 293 21.34 20.24 -14.48
N GLY A 294 22.17 19.73 -13.57
CA GLY A 294 23.02 20.58 -12.71
C GLY A 294 22.30 21.22 -11.52
N VAL A 295 21.01 20.90 -11.30
CA VAL A 295 20.24 21.37 -10.15
C VAL A 295 19.99 20.21 -9.20
N ASN A 296 20.28 20.43 -7.91
CA ASN A 296 20.02 19.48 -6.85
C ASN A 296 18.62 19.67 -6.28
N TYR A 297 17.85 18.59 -6.23
CA TYR A 297 16.50 18.53 -5.65
C TYR A 297 16.50 17.73 -4.37
N GLY A 298 15.86 18.27 -3.34
CA GLY A 298 15.72 17.63 -2.03
C GLY A 298 14.59 16.62 -2.00
N LEU A 299 14.84 15.53 -1.32
CA LEU A 299 13.87 14.47 -1.03
C LEU A 299 13.91 14.11 0.45
N THR A 300 12.82 13.58 0.96
CA THR A 300 12.75 12.99 2.30
C THR A 300 12.16 11.60 2.22
N VAL A 301 12.70 10.67 2.98
CA VAL A 301 12.15 9.32 3.13
C VAL A 301 10.78 9.42 3.79
N ARG A 302 9.72 9.14 3.04
CA ARG A 302 8.34 9.12 3.51
C ARG A 302 8.00 7.82 4.20
N LYS A 303 8.37 6.69 3.57
CA LYS A 303 8.00 5.36 4.04
C LYS A 303 9.07 4.34 3.67
N VAL A 304 9.38 3.47 4.62
CA VAL A 304 10.21 2.29 4.43
C VAL A 304 9.31 1.06 4.55
N PHE A 305 9.38 0.17 3.58
CA PHE A 305 8.67 -1.10 3.62
C PHE A 305 9.62 -2.17 4.15
N PRO A 306 9.33 -2.78 5.30
CA PRO A 306 10.28 -3.69 5.97
C PRO A 306 10.41 -5.06 5.28
N GLU A 307 9.58 -5.34 4.28
CA GLU A 307 9.63 -6.59 3.54
C GLU A 307 10.80 -6.58 2.56
N VAL A 308 11.73 -7.53 2.75
CA VAL A 308 12.85 -7.76 1.85
C VAL A 308 12.45 -8.78 0.79
N ARG A 309 12.67 -8.43 -0.48
CA ARG A 309 12.49 -9.31 -1.64
C ARG A 309 13.74 -9.24 -2.50
N GLU A 310 14.29 -10.40 -2.88
CA GLU A 310 15.49 -10.49 -3.71
C GLU A 310 16.68 -9.67 -3.16
N GLY A 311 16.87 -9.65 -1.82
CA GLY A 311 17.93 -8.90 -1.15
C GLY A 311 17.72 -7.39 -1.13
N LYS A 312 16.53 -6.86 -1.44
CA LYS A 312 16.21 -5.44 -1.46
C LYS A 312 14.91 -5.13 -0.73
N PHE A 313 14.83 -3.95 -0.14
CA PHE A 313 13.62 -3.39 0.44
C PHE A 313 13.20 -2.12 -0.28
N ARG A 314 11.90 -1.87 -0.30
CA ARG A 314 11.30 -0.74 -0.99
C ARG A 314 11.20 0.47 -0.08
N THR A 315 11.55 1.64 -0.62
CA THR A 315 11.48 2.92 0.09
C THR A 315 10.84 3.97 -0.79
N GLU A 316 9.91 4.74 -0.23
CA GLU A 316 9.25 5.86 -0.89
C GLU A 316 9.83 7.18 -0.40
N PHE A 317 10.12 8.08 -1.34
CA PHE A 317 10.60 9.43 -1.12
C PHE A 317 9.59 10.44 -1.64
N VAL A 318 9.47 11.57 -0.93
CA VAL A 318 8.69 12.73 -1.36
C VAL A 318 9.61 13.92 -1.53
N PHE A 319 9.21 14.83 -2.41
CA PHE A 319 9.97 16.05 -2.67
C PHE A 319 9.93 16.98 -1.46
N THR A 320 11.08 17.58 -1.15
CA THR A 320 11.20 18.61 -0.12
C THR A 320 11.50 19.93 -0.80
N GLY A 321 10.51 20.81 -0.90
CA GLY A 321 10.61 22.08 -1.61
C GLY A 321 10.22 21.99 -3.09
N GLU A 322 11.00 22.67 -3.96
CA GLU A 322 10.70 22.71 -5.40
C GLU A 322 10.96 21.35 -6.07
N ARG A 323 10.11 21.02 -7.03
CA ARG A 323 10.24 19.84 -7.87
C ARG A 323 10.59 20.22 -9.31
N PRO A 324 11.21 19.33 -10.10
CA PRO A 324 11.48 19.58 -11.51
C PRO A 324 10.18 19.87 -12.29
N GLY A 325 10.15 20.94 -13.10
CA GLY A 325 8.95 21.37 -13.79
C GLY A 325 8.36 20.35 -14.79
N ASN A 326 9.19 19.51 -15.40
CA ASN A 326 8.78 18.52 -16.41
C ASN A 326 9.04 17.09 -15.91
N ILE A 327 8.59 16.77 -14.70
CA ILE A 327 8.69 15.43 -14.16
C ILE A 327 7.58 14.54 -14.75
N ARG A 328 7.93 13.31 -15.12
CA ARG A 328 6.98 12.33 -15.65
C ARG A 328 7.10 11.02 -14.90
N SER A 329 5.99 10.34 -14.72
CA SER A 329 5.96 8.98 -14.19
C SER A 329 6.85 8.06 -15.03
N GLY A 330 7.54 7.13 -14.37
CA GLY A 330 8.47 6.18 -15.00
C GLY A 330 9.89 6.68 -15.20
N GLN A 331 10.18 7.98 -15.00
CA GLN A 331 11.55 8.48 -15.07
C GLN A 331 12.39 7.93 -13.91
N THR A 332 13.65 7.59 -14.19
CA THR A 332 14.60 7.10 -13.18
C THR A 332 15.62 8.19 -12.85
N TYR A 333 15.89 8.38 -11.58
CA TYR A 333 16.91 9.27 -11.04
C TYR A 333 17.83 8.53 -10.08
N TYR A 334 19.11 8.94 -10.04
CA TYR A 334 20.06 8.46 -9.03
C TYR A 334 19.89 9.27 -7.76
N ILE A 335 19.40 8.63 -6.71
CA ILE A 335 19.13 9.24 -5.41
C ILE A 335 20.31 8.98 -4.49
N SER A 336 20.85 10.02 -3.86
CA SER A 336 21.84 9.95 -2.80
C SER A 336 21.13 10.09 -1.45
N ILE A 337 21.07 9.02 -0.68
CA ILE A 337 20.37 8.95 0.62
C ILE A 337 21.40 9.17 1.72
N GLU A 338 21.21 10.18 2.55
CA GLU A 338 22.08 10.52 3.67
C GLU A 338 21.79 9.56 4.84
N LEU A 339 22.78 8.73 5.20
CA LEU A 339 22.66 7.72 6.26
C LEU A 339 23.09 8.23 7.64
N GLY A 340 23.67 9.42 7.71
CA GLY A 340 24.13 10.05 8.93
C GLY A 340 24.61 11.47 8.70
N GLN A 341 24.91 12.18 9.79
CA GLN A 341 25.52 13.51 9.67
C GLN A 341 27.01 13.40 9.24
N PRO A 342 27.49 14.38 8.46
CA PRO A 342 28.91 14.47 8.11
C PRO A 342 29.79 14.47 9.36
N THR A 343 30.88 13.70 9.35
CA THR A 343 31.84 13.62 10.43
C THR A 343 33.26 13.91 9.91
N GLU A 344 34.06 14.66 10.65
CA GLU A 344 35.46 14.83 10.30
C GLU A 344 36.23 13.52 10.48
N GLY A 345 37.02 13.15 9.49
CA GLY A 345 37.85 11.95 9.52
C GLY A 345 38.88 11.93 8.42
N ILE A 346 39.79 10.96 8.47
CA ILE A 346 40.72 10.70 7.37
C ILE A 346 39.98 9.92 6.30
N ILE A 347 39.98 10.42 5.08
CA ILE A 347 39.34 9.77 3.93
C ILE A 347 40.39 9.43 2.86
N ILE A 348 40.20 8.29 2.20
CA ILE A 348 40.96 7.88 1.03
C ILE A 348 40.04 7.56 -0.14
N PRO A 349 40.41 7.84 -1.39
CA PRO A 349 39.60 7.46 -2.55
C PRO A 349 39.39 5.95 -2.61
N LYS A 350 38.21 5.54 -3.06
CA LYS A 350 37.94 4.11 -3.34
C LYS A 350 38.85 3.57 -4.43
N GLY A 351 39.30 2.34 -4.23
CA GLY A 351 40.18 1.67 -5.17
C GLY A 351 40.09 0.15 -5.04
N THR A 352 40.69 -0.53 -6.02
CA THR A 352 40.66 -1.99 -6.12
C THR A 352 41.55 -2.70 -5.10
N PHE A 353 42.43 -1.97 -4.39
CA PHE A 353 43.26 -2.51 -3.29
C PHE A 353 42.39 -3.20 -2.22
N PHE A 354 41.17 -2.71 -2.00
CA PHE A 354 40.25 -3.25 -0.98
C PHE A 354 39.86 -4.70 -1.24
N GLN A 355 39.71 -5.09 -2.51
CA GLN A 355 39.36 -6.48 -2.89
C GLN A 355 40.50 -7.45 -2.47
N SER A 356 41.75 -7.02 -2.56
CA SER A 356 42.90 -7.87 -2.23
C SER A 356 43.26 -7.85 -0.74
N THR A 357 42.91 -6.77 -0.01
CA THR A 357 43.38 -6.56 1.39
C THR A 357 42.26 -6.68 2.42
N GLY A 358 40.99 -6.65 1.97
CA GLY A 358 39.84 -6.54 2.87
C GLY A 358 39.84 -5.25 3.70
N GLY A 359 40.63 -4.25 3.31
CA GLY A 359 40.78 -2.99 4.04
C GLY A 359 41.64 -3.05 5.31
N ASN A 360 42.39 -4.15 5.52
CA ASN A 360 43.22 -4.32 6.71
C ASN A 360 44.62 -3.68 6.60
N TRP A 361 45.07 -3.40 5.40
CA TRP A 361 46.38 -2.79 5.14
C TRP A 361 46.41 -2.09 3.77
N ILE A 362 47.31 -1.13 3.62
CA ILE A 362 47.53 -0.35 2.40
C ILE A 362 49.03 -0.05 2.22
N PHE A 363 49.46 0.20 0.98
CA PHE A 363 50.79 0.72 0.71
C PHE A 363 50.82 2.24 0.81
N VAL A 364 51.67 2.78 1.71
CA VAL A 364 51.90 4.21 1.92
C VAL A 364 53.21 4.58 1.25
N LEU A 365 53.19 5.61 0.42
CA LEU A 365 54.40 6.14 -0.25
C LEU A 365 55.26 6.90 0.72
N ASP A 366 56.55 6.74 0.57
CA ASP A 366 57.59 7.58 1.21
C ASP A 366 57.54 9.03 0.69
N ALA A 367 58.14 9.94 1.43
CA ALA A 367 58.22 11.37 1.09
C ALA A 367 58.79 11.60 -0.32
N ASP A 368 59.80 10.79 -0.72
CA ASP A 368 60.43 10.85 -2.03
C ASP A 368 59.59 10.23 -3.17
N GLY A 369 58.50 9.52 -2.85
CA GLY A 369 57.61 8.86 -3.80
C GLY A 369 58.22 7.67 -4.55
N LYS A 370 59.41 7.20 -4.14
CA LYS A 370 60.16 6.09 -4.77
C LYS A 370 59.93 4.75 -4.11
N LYS A 371 59.44 4.74 -2.90
CA LYS A 371 59.13 3.50 -2.16
C LYS A 371 57.75 3.57 -1.54
N ALA A 372 57.11 2.43 -1.42
CA ALA A 372 55.85 2.31 -0.68
C ALA A 372 55.93 1.16 0.33
N TYR A 373 55.51 1.41 1.53
CA TYR A 373 55.57 0.48 2.66
C TYR A 373 54.18 0.00 3.01
N ARG A 374 54.06 -1.30 3.25
CA ARG A 374 52.84 -1.92 3.75
C ARG A 374 52.58 -1.45 5.17
N ARG A 375 51.40 -0.82 5.38
CA ARG A 375 50.95 -0.33 6.69
C ARG A 375 49.59 -0.88 7.01
N ALA A 376 49.40 -1.37 8.22
CA ALA A 376 48.09 -1.78 8.73
C ALA A 376 47.18 -0.55 8.89
N ILE A 377 45.94 -0.67 8.44
CA ILE A 377 44.93 0.37 8.57
C ILE A 377 43.61 -0.26 9.07
N ARG A 378 42.74 0.56 9.60
CA ARG A 378 41.37 0.15 9.94
C ARG A 378 40.39 1.06 9.20
N ILE A 379 39.70 0.48 8.25
CA ILE A 379 38.65 1.15 7.51
C ILE A 379 37.34 1.11 8.36
N GLY A 380 36.67 2.25 8.43
CA GLY A 380 35.36 2.43 9.06
C GLY A 380 34.25 2.36 8.05
N ARG A 381 33.50 3.46 7.90
CA ARG A 381 32.39 3.59 6.95
C ARG A 381 32.90 3.79 5.52
N GLN A 382 32.03 3.56 4.57
CA GLN A 382 32.33 3.78 3.16
C GLN A 382 31.12 4.41 2.44
N ASN A 383 31.43 5.29 1.50
CA ASN A 383 30.45 5.82 0.56
C ASN A 383 30.88 5.46 -0.89
N PRO A 384 30.13 5.82 -1.93
CA PRO A 384 30.50 5.49 -3.31
C PRO A 384 31.88 5.99 -3.77
N GLN A 385 32.47 7.00 -3.13
CA GLN A 385 33.70 7.68 -3.57
C GLN A 385 34.86 7.42 -2.64
N TYR A 386 34.65 7.30 -1.33
CA TYR A 386 35.71 7.28 -0.30
C TYR A 386 35.52 6.17 0.72
N TYR A 387 36.63 5.76 1.31
CA TYR A 387 36.69 5.02 2.58
C TYR A 387 37.08 5.97 3.70
N GLU A 388 36.39 5.88 4.85
CA GLU A 388 36.79 6.47 6.10
C GLU A 388 37.88 5.60 6.75
N VAL A 389 39.01 6.17 7.11
CA VAL A 389 40.11 5.46 7.81
C VAL A 389 40.12 5.89 9.26
N LEU A 390 39.88 4.93 10.14
CA LEU A 390 39.81 5.16 11.59
C LEU A 390 41.22 5.20 12.22
N GLU A 391 42.13 4.37 11.70
CA GLU A 391 43.51 4.23 12.23
C GLU A 391 44.47 3.87 11.11
N GLY A 392 45.74 4.33 11.25
CA GLY A 392 46.87 3.89 10.43
C GLY A 392 47.31 4.87 9.34
N LEU A 393 46.61 5.97 9.08
CA LEU A 393 47.00 7.01 8.14
C LEU A 393 46.91 8.40 8.76
N GLU A 394 47.79 9.30 8.26
CA GLU A 394 47.81 10.72 8.61
C GLU A 394 47.41 11.59 7.42
N ASP A 395 47.03 12.83 7.72
CA ASP A 395 46.63 13.80 6.68
C ASP A 395 47.82 14.11 5.73
N GLY A 396 47.52 14.07 4.43
CA GLY A 396 48.50 14.35 3.37
C GLY A 396 49.30 13.13 2.91
N GLU A 397 49.22 11.97 3.56
CA GLU A 397 49.95 10.77 3.12
C GLU A 397 49.39 10.26 1.78
N LYS A 398 50.31 9.84 0.91
CA LYS A 398 49.96 9.25 -0.40
C LYS A 398 49.91 7.75 -0.27
N VAL A 399 48.85 7.16 -0.81
CA VAL A 399 48.56 5.71 -0.73
C VAL A 399 48.29 5.15 -2.13
N ILE A 400 48.66 3.90 -2.34
CA ILE A 400 48.36 3.19 -3.60
C ILE A 400 46.94 2.60 -3.49
N VAL A 401 46.02 3.00 -4.39
CA VAL A 401 44.62 2.55 -4.38
C VAL A 401 44.28 1.58 -5.52
N SER A 402 45.25 1.28 -6.41
CA SER A 402 45.12 0.26 -7.45
C SER A 402 45.16 -1.16 -6.89
N SER A 403 44.94 -2.20 -7.76
CA SER A 403 44.94 -3.61 -7.36
C SER A 403 46.31 -4.07 -6.85
N TYR A 404 46.30 -4.91 -5.81
CA TYR A 404 47.47 -5.51 -5.21
C TYR A 404 47.70 -6.98 -5.60
N GLU A 405 46.93 -7.53 -6.54
CA GLU A 405 47.05 -8.93 -6.95
C GLU A 405 48.49 -9.30 -7.41
N SER A 406 49.18 -8.37 -8.06
CA SER A 406 50.55 -8.57 -8.54
C SER A 406 51.62 -8.41 -7.46
N TYR A 407 51.27 -7.84 -6.28
CA TYR A 407 52.27 -7.47 -5.25
C TYR A 407 52.49 -8.57 -4.21
N LYS A 408 51.61 -9.60 -4.20
CA LYS A 408 51.71 -10.75 -3.29
C LYS A 408 51.91 -10.33 -1.83
N ASP A 409 52.88 -10.99 -1.15
CA ASP A 409 53.17 -10.75 0.26
C ASP A 409 54.36 -9.79 0.48
N ASN A 410 54.73 -8.99 -0.54
CA ASN A 410 55.84 -8.06 -0.40
C ASN A 410 55.49 -6.95 0.60
N GLN A 411 56.52 -6.55 1.39
CA GLN A 411 56.38 -5.50 2.41
C GLN A 411 56.76 -4.12 1.90
N VAL A 412 57.61 -4.08 0.87
CA VAL A 412 58.11 -2.83 0.29
C VAL A 412 57.99 -2.91 -1.24
N LEU A 413 57.44 -1.88 -1.84
CA LEU A 413 57.39 -1.67 -3.28
C LEU A 413 58.39 -0.58 -3.65
N ILE A 414 59.20 -0.80 -4.70
CA ILE A 414 60.14 0.17 -5.28
C ILE A 414 59.52 0.61 -6.60
N LEU A 415 59.27 1.91 -6.73
CA LEU A 415 58.64 2.51 -7.91
C LEU A 415 59.78 2.99 -8.86
N ASP A 416 59.79 2.45 -10.07
CA ASP A 416 60.69 2.82 -11.18
C ASP A 416 60.04 3.69 -12.21
#